data_c9caec4957514d824769b2fc2bbd4153
#
_entry.id   c9caec4957514d824769b2fc2bbd4153
#
_cell.length_a   1.000
_cell.length_b   1.000
_cell.length_c   1.000
_cell.angle_alpha   90.00
_cell.angle_beta   90.00
_cell.angle_gamma   90.00
#
_symmetry.space_group_name_H-M   'P 1'
#
loop_
_entity.id
_entity.type
_entity.pdbx_description
1 polymer ?
#
loop_
_entity_poly.entity_id
_entity_poly.type
_entity_poly.pdbx_seq_one_letter_code
_entity_poly.pdbx_strand_id
1 'polypeptide(L)'
;MVLATSSAVVAAALVAEGDVPLSLLAFVLLIVAAENTAVLLGPGTGISPSLLIIFAAIATFEPGTAAISGVMIGAAAGCVMETVRARRWPALILNTGQYILASTAAAVLFHTFVSPDGVMRVVAALVAVTGFTVIQYGLVVPGVALLHDVSLRDVWVEVRPQLPNYLAFGLVGALVGMVCKEVGPTAIVLLVMPVVISRIAFASFQRSNESHEAAIRVFGRLIEAKDPYTAGHTQRVAGYTAYVAEELGLSAAETSHLRHSALMHDVGKLAVPSRLLNKPGKLTTDEWEVVRAHNDAGIGILTRVDFMRSMAVTASDRHGHYSRGEEDGTPTDLVREAHIVAVADAFDAMTSTRSYRRALSQEVAFQELRDKAGAQFNPGCVEALITAIERRGERYGAGHEVDAHQFAVAPPEVGVGSAGLGDLADRTSS
;
A
#
# COMPACT_ATOMS: atom_id res chain seq x y z
N MET A 1 -29.18 0.79 9.38
CA MET A 1 -30.03 1.96 9.73
C MET A 1 -30.61 1.83 11.14
N VAL A 2 -31.34 0.77 11.48
CA VAL A 2 -31.98 0.61 12.80
C VAL A 2 -30.98 0.64 13.97
N LEU A 3 -29.82 -0.02 13.87
CA LEU A 3 -28.79 -0.04 14.94
C LEU A 3 -28.11 1.33 15.14
N ALA A 4 -27.81 2.06 14.06
CA ALA A 4 -27.17 3.37 14.15
C ALA A 4 -28.15 4.44 14.70
N THR A 5 -29.43 4.36 14.32
CA THR A 5 -30.47 5.28 14.86
C THR A 5 -30.79 4.97 16.31
N SER A 6 -30.86 3.69 16.72
CA SER A 6 -31.07 3.31 18.12
C SER A 6 -29.90 3.77 19.01
N SER A 7 -28.64 3.64 18.53
CA SER A 7 -27.46 4.08 19.27
C SER A 7 -27.39 5.60 19.41
N ALA A 8 -27.74 6.35 18.36
CA ALA A 8 -27.78 7.79 18.41
C ALA A 8 -28.90 8.32 19.34
N VAL A 9 -30.07 7.68 19.34
CA VAL A 9 -31.20 8.01 20.23
C VAL A 9 -30.85 7.71 21.68
N VAL A 10 -30.22 6.55 21.95
CA VAL A 10 -29.74 6.21 23.30
C VAL A 10 -28.68 7.20 23.78
N ALA A 11 -27.69 7.52 22.94
CA ALA A 11 -26.66 8.50 23.28
C ALA A 11 -27.26 9.91 23.54
N ALA A 12 -28.23 10.35 22.73
CA ALA A 12 -28.90 11.62 22.91
C ALA A 12 -29.78 11.66 24.18
N ALA A 13 -30.48 10.58 24.52
CA ALA A 13 -31.27 10.48 25.74
C ALA A 13 -30.40 10.53 26.98
N LEU A 14 -29.23 9.90 26.95
CA LEU A 14 -28.29 9.84 28.08
C LEU A 14 -27.52 11.14 28.29
N VAL A 15 -27.26 11.91 27.22
CA VAL A 15 -26.73 13.27 27.32
C VAL A 15 -27.76 14.23 27.92
N ALA A 16 -29.05 14.01 27.65
CA ALA A 16 -30.14 14.82 28.19
C ALA A 16 -30.37 14.63 29.71
N GLU A 17 -29.98 13.49 30.28
CA GLU A 17 -30.10 13.19 31.71
C GLU A 17 -28.93 13.72 32.57
N GLY A 18 -27.91 14.37 31.97
CA GLY A 18 -26.87 15.11 32.68
C GLY A 18 -25.72 14.28 33.27
N ASP A 19 -25.71 12.96 33.08
CA ASP A 19 -24.75 12.02 33.68
C ASP A 19 -23.46 11.77 32.87
N VAL A 20 -23.21 12.57 31.81
CA VAL A 20 -22.01 12.38 30.96
C VAL A 20 -20.83 13.18 31.53
N PRO A 21 -19.78 12.52 32.02
CA PRO A 21 -18.63 13.23 32.57
C PRO A 21 -17.86 13.98 31.45
N LEU A 22 -17.41 15.20 31.76
CA LEU A 22 -16.65 16.03 30.82
C LEU A 22 -15.40 15.32 30.25
N SER A 23 -14.81 14.42 31.04
CA SER A 23 -13.71 13.57 30.60
C SER A 23 -14.06 12.64 29.44
N LEU A 24 -15.31 12.16 29.34
CA LEU A 24 -15.76 11.35 28.20
C LEU A 24 -15.76 12.15 26.90
N LEU A 25 -16.16 13.42 26.95
CA LEU A 25 -16.08 14.29 25.78
C LEU A 25 -14.63 14.49 25.31
N ALA A 26 -13.69 14.61 26.23
CA ALA A 26 -12.28 14.69 25.87
C ALA A 26 -11.78 13.42 25.15
N PHE A 27 -12.15 12.24 25.64
CA PHE A 27 -11.85 10.97 24.98
C PHE A 27 -12.52 10.86 23.58
N VAL A 28 -13.79 11.23 23.47
CA VAL A 28 -14.51 11.25 22.19
C VAL A 28 -13.80 12.14 21.17
N LEU A 29 -13.41 13.35 21.56
CA LEU A 29 -12.68 14.28 20.67
C LEU A 29 -11.31 13.72 20.27
N LEU A 30 -10.57 13.10 21.21
CA LEU A 30 -9.30 12.47 20.91
C LEU A 30 -9.45 11.28 19.97
N ILE A 31 -10.49 10.46 20.14
CA ILE A 31 -10.78 9.31 19.24
C ILE A 31 -11.10 9.80 17.83
N VAL A 32 -11.98 10.80 17.70
CA VAL A 32 -12.31 11.39 16.39
C VAL A 32 -11.06 11.97 15.74
N ALA A 33 -10.23 12.69 16.50
CA ALA A 33 -8.99 13.24 15.98
C ALA A 33 -8.01 12.11 15.55
N ALA A 34 -7.84 11.08 16.36
CA ALA A 34 -6.95 9.95 16.08
C ALA A 34 -7.41 9.16 14.85
N GLU A 35 -8.70 8.86 14.73
CA GLU A 35 -9.26 8.11 13.60
C GLU A 35 -9.15 8.88 12.29
N ASN A 36 -9.41 10.19 12.32
CA ASN A 36 -9.31 11.04 11.14
C ASN A 36 -7.86 11.47 10.83
N THR A 37 -6.90 11.00 11.61
CA THR A 37 -5.46 11.14 11.38
C THR A 37 -4.77 9.80 11.18
N ALA A 38 -5.54 8.71 11.09
CA ALA A 38 -5.05 7.39 10.75
C ALA A 38 -4.28 7.42 9.43
N VAL A 39 -3.21 6.65 9.36
CA VAL A 39 -2.33 6.61 8.20
C VAL A 39 -2.39 5.22 7.58
N LEU A 40 -2.64 5.19 6.28
CA LEU A 40 -2.60 3.96 5.48
C LEU A 40 -1.13 3.59 5.23
N LEU A 41 -0.72 2.39 5.66
CA LEU A 41 0.62 1.82 5.41
C LEU A 41 0.73 1.18 4.02
N GLY A 42 -0.40 1.02 3.34
CA GLY A 42 -0.54 0.40 2.03
C GLY A 42 -2.01 0.19 1.69
N PRO A 43 -2.33 -0.38 0.54
CA PRO A 43 -3.71 -0.72 0.20
C PRO A 43 -4.33 -1.59 1.31
N GLY A 44 -5.33 -1.07 2.02
CA GLY A 44 -6.06 -1.79 3.06
C GLY A 44 -5.42 -1.86 4.46
N THR A 45 -4.20 -1.38 4.65
CA THR A 45 -3.51 -1.43 5.95
C THR A 45 -3.37 -0.05 6.58
N GLY A 46 -4.31 0.32 7.46
CA GLY A 46 -4.22 1.53 8.28
C GLY A 46 -3.92 1.18 9.75
N ILE A 47 -3.00 1.89 10.37
CA ILE A 47 -2.86 1.87 11.83
C ILE A 47 -3.46 3.15 12.38
N SER A 48 -4.52 3.00 13.17
CA SER A 48 -5.09 4.12 13.92
C SER A 48 -4.69 4.02 15.39
N PRO A 49 -4.16 5.10 15.99
CA PRO A 49 -3.93 5.16 17.41
C PRO A 49 -5.22 5.23 18.23
N SER A 50 -6.39 5.32 17.59
CA SER A 50 -7.70 5.38 18.24
C SER A 50 -7.95 4.18 19.16
N LEU A 51 -7.46 3.00 18.80
CA LEU A 51 -7.63 1.79 19.61
C LEU A 51 -7.03 1.92 21.00
N LEU A 52 -5.84 2.55 21.11
CA LEU A 52 -5.22 2.86 22.37
C LEU A 52 -6.11 3.76 23.22
N ILE A 53 -6.71 4.79 22.60
CA ILE A 53 -7.59 5.75 23.28
C ILE A 53 -8.92 5.10 23.65
N ILE A 54 -9.47 4.23 22.81
CA ILE A 54 -10.70 3.46 23.08
C ILE A 54 -10.54 2.65 24.38
N PHE A 55 -9.48 1.86 24.48
CA PHE A 55 -9.25 1.03 25.66
C PHE A 55 -8.83 1.84 26.90
N ALA A 56 -8.15 2.96 26.71
CA ALA A 56 -7.88 3.88 27.81
C ALA A 56 -9.21 4.46 28.37
N ALA A 57 -10.11 4.86 27.51
CA ALA A 57 -11.43 5.34 27.91
C ALA A 57 -12.23 4.23 28.63
N ILE A 58 -12.30 3.02 28.06
CA ILE A 58 -12.99 1.87 28.67
C ILE A 58 -12.49 1.60 30.09
N ALA A 59 -11.18 1.65 30.31
CA ALA A 59 -10.58 1.37 31.62
C ALA A 59 -10.70 2.52 32.63
N THR A 60 -10.92 3.74 32.14
CA THR A 60 -11.03 4.94 33.00
C THR A 60 -12.41 5.10 33.61
N PHE A 61 -13.49 4.78 32.87
CA PHE A 61 -14.87 5.04 33.31
C PHE A 61 -15.39 3.98 34.29
N GLU A 62 -16.44 4.34 35.04
CA GLU A 62 -17.05 3.48 36.04
C GLU A 62 -17.95 2.39 35.42
N PRO A 63 -18.16 1.23 36.10
CA PRO A 63 -19.01 0.15 35.61
C PRO A 63 -20.43 0.58 35.28
N GLY A 64 -21.01 1.52 36.02
CA GLY A 64 -22.35 2.04 35.81
C GLY A 64 -22.56 2.79 34.50
N THR A 65 -21.47 3.32 33.91
CA THR A 65 -21.47 4.06 32.64
C THR A 65 -20.84 3.25 31.49
N ALA A 66 -20.48 1.99 31.71
CA ALA A 66 -19.71 1.18 30.77
C ALA A 66 -20.40 1.04 29.39
N ALA A 67 -21.71 0.74 29.37
CA ALA A 67 -22.43 0.58 28.12
C ALA A 67 -22.54 1.90 27.34
N ILE A 68 -22.79 2.99 28.05
CA ILE A 68 -22.93 4.34 27.49
C ILE A 68 -21.61 4.82 26.91
N SER A 69 -20.54 4.72 27.71
CA SER A 69 -19.20 5.09 27.25
C SER A 69 -18.78 4.25 26.05
N GLY A 70 -19.07 2.93 26.02
CA GLY A 70 -18.81 2.05 24.89
C GLY A 70 -19.53 2.49 23.62
N VAL A 71 -20.80 2.89 23.71
CA VAL A 71 -21.59 3.40 22.56
C VAL A 71 -20.99 4.72 22.04
N MET A 72 -20.70 5.68 22.92
CA MET A 72 -20.17 7.00 22.52
C MET A 72 -18.77 6.88 21.91
N ILE A 73 -17.90 6.09 22.53
CA ILE A 73 -16.54 5.80 22.07
C ILE A 73 -16.59 5.12 20.71
N GLY A 74 -17.44 4.10 20.56
CA GLY A 74 -17.60 3.38 19.30
C GLY A 74 -18.19 4.25 18.18
N ALA A 75 -19.16 5.12 18.49
CA ALA A 75 -19.70 6.07 17.52
C ALA A 75 -18.62 7.05 17.05
N ALA A 76 -17.79 7.55 17.97
CA ALA A 76 -16.66 8.43 17.65
C ALA A 76 -15.63 7.76 16.76
N ALA A 77 -15.26 6.50 17.06
CA ALA A 77 -14.30 5.73 16.29
C ALA A 77 -14.83 5.35 14.89
N GLY A 78 -16.12 5.13 14.75
CA GLY A 78 -16.74 4.86 13.44
C GLY A 78 -16.87 6.07 12.53
N CYS A 79 -16.76 7.30 13.06
CA CYS A 79 -16.95 8.53 12.32
C CYS A 79 -15.72 8.96 11.53
N VAL A 80 -15.49 8.32 10.38
CA VAL A 80 -14.38 8.65 9.46
C VAL A 80 -14.84 9.75 8.50
N MET A 81 -14.26 10.94 8.61
CA MET A 81 -14.66 12.13 7.84
C MET A 81 -14.49 11.97 6.33
N GLU A 82 -13.50 11.20 5.88
CA GLU A 82 -13.33 10.90 4.46
C GLU A 82 -14.52 10.13 3.90
N THR A 83 -15.00 9.11 4.63
CA THR A 83 -16.17 8.31 4.26
C THR A 83 -17.44 9.19 4.21
N VAL A 84 -17.56 10.13 5.15
CA VAL A 84 -18.66 11.12 5.17
C VAL A 84 -18.59 12.05 3.96
N ARG A 85 -17.41 12.63 3.67
CA ARG A 85 -17.20 13.52 2.52
C ARG A 85 -17.43 12.82 1.19
N ALA A 86 -16.98 11.58 1.08
CA ALA A 86 -17.17 10.74 -0.11
C ALA A 86 -18.61 10.19 -0.22
N ARG A 87 -19.51 10.49 0.74
CA ARG A 87 -20.91 10.01 0.80
C ARG A 87 -21.06 8.49 0.71
N ARG A 88 -20.06 7.74 1.23
CA ARG A 88 -20.08 6.27 1.26
C ARG A 88 -20.88 5.75 2.46
N TRP A 89 -22.19 6.03 2.47
CA TRP A 89 -23.07 5.73 3.60
C TRP A 89 -23.09 4.27 4.05
N PRO A 90 -23.11 3.24 3.15
CA PRO A 90 -23.08 1.85 3.60
C PRO A 90 -21.81 1.50 4.39
N ALA A 91 -20.66 1.96 3.94
CA ALA A 91 -19.38 1.76 4.63
C ALA A 91 -19.34 2.50 5.97
N LEU A 92 -19.86 3.73 6.04
CA LEU A 92 -19.96 4.50 7.28
C LEU A 92 -20.85 3.80 8.31
N ILE A 93 -22.02 3.31 7.90
CA ILE A 93 -22.97 2.61 8.77
C ILE A 93 -22.36 1.31 9.29
N LEU A 94 -21.72 0.53 8.42
CA LEU A 94 -21.03 -0.70 8.81
C LEU A 94 -19.93 -0.39 9.82
N ASN A 95 -19.06 0.55 9.50
CA ASN A 95 -17.92 0.93 10.32
C ASN A 95 -18.36 1.45 11.70
N THR A 96 -19.33 2.35 11.75
CA THR A 96 -19.85 2.89 13.00
C THR A 96 -20.55 1.82 13.84
N GLY A 97 -21.38 0.98 13.21
CA GLY A 97 -22.09 -0.09 13.90
C GLY A 97 -21.16 -1.13 14.53
N GLN A 98 -20.13 -1.55 13.83
CA GLN A 98 -19.15 -2.52 14.34
C GLN A 98 -18.34 -1.96 15.52
N TYR A 99 -17.87 -0.68 15.42
CA TYR A 99 -17.16 -0.05 16.52
C TYR A 99 -18.04 0.12 17.77
N ILE A 100 -19.31 0.49 17.61
CA ILE A 100 -20.26 0.59 18.73
C ILE A 100 -20.42 -0.77 19.41
N LEU A 101 -20.66 -1.82 18.63
CA LEU A 101 -20.84 -3.16 19.18
C LEU A 101 -19.57 -3.68 19.86
N ALA A 102 -18.43 -3.52 19.20
CA ALA A 102 -17.15 -3.99 19.74
C ALA A 102 -16.74 -3.22 21.01
N SER A 103 -16.86 -1.89 21.00
CA SER A 103 -16.50 -1.05 22.17
C SER A 103 -17.45 -1.27 23.34
N THR A 104 -18.76 -1.42 23.08
CA THR A 104 -19.74 -1.68 24.14
C THR A 104 -19.49 -3.05 24.76
N ALA A 105 -19.28 -4.08 23.96
CA ALA A 105 -18.99 -5.41 24.47
C ALA A 105 -17.67 -5.44 25.26
N ALA A 106 -16.63 -4.77 24.76
CA ALA A 106 -15.36 -4.65 25.46
C ALA A 106 -15.49 -3.94 26.81
N ALA A 107 -16.27 -2.85 26.87
CA ALA A 107 -16.53 -2.13 28.11
C ALA A 107 -17.27 -3.02 29.13
N VAL A 108 -18.31 -3.72 28.70
CA VAL A 108 -19.04 -4.67 29.56
C VAL A 108 -18.14 -5.81 30.03
N LEU A 109 -17.36 -6.41 29.14
CA LEU A 109 -16.42 -7.48 29.48
C LEU A 109 -15.37 -7.00 30.50
N PHE A 110 -14.74 -5.85 30.24
CA PHE A 110 -13.75 -5.28 31.14
C PHE A 110 -14.31 -5.12 32.55
N HIS A 111 -15.45 -4.46 32.69
CA HIS A 111 -16.06 -4.18 33.99
C HIS A 111 -16.68 -5.40 34.68
N THR A 112 -16.99 -6.45 33.92
CA THR A 112 -17.45 -7.72 34.50
C THR A 112 -16.30 -8.48 35.19
N PHE A 113 -15.10 -8.42 34.60
CA PHE A 113 -13.94 -9.19 35.10
C PHE A 113 -12.94 -8.33 35.88
N VAL A 114 -13.04 -7.00 35.88
CA VAL A 114 -12.11 -6.13 36.62
C VAL A 114 -12.29 -6.33 38.13
N SER A 115 -11.18 -6.48 38.82
CA SER A 115 -11.08 -6.64 40.28
C SER A 115 -10.01 -5.70 40.81
N PRO A 116 -9.99 -5.36 42.15
CA PRO A 116 -8.89 -4.65 42.77
C PRO A 116 -7.53 -5.34 42.65
N ASP A 117 -7.52 -6.67 42.45
CA ASP A 117 -6.29 -7.42 42.22
C ASP A 117 -5.64 -7.04 40.88
N GLY A 118 -4.34 -6.73 40.89
CA GLY A 118 -3.58 -6.31 39.71
C GLY A 118 -3.55 -7.35 38.62
N VAL A 119 -3.47 -8.63 38.94
CA VAL A 119 -3.49 -9.73 37.95
C VAL A 119 -4.85 -9.80 37.28
N MET A 120 -5.92 -9.70 38.03
CA MET A 120 -7.28 -9.74 37.45
C MET A 120 -7.60 -8.52 36.60
N ARG A 121 -7.00 -7.36 36.89
CA ARG A 121 -7.09 -6.17 35.98
C ARG A 121 -6.49 -6.46 34.61
N VAL A 122 -5.33 -7.12 34.56
CA VAL A 122 -4.70 -7.52 33.29
C VAL A 122 -5.53 -8.55 32.54
N VAL A 123 -6.09 -9.53 33.27
CA VAL A 123 -7.01 -10.54 32.69
C VAL A 123 -8.24 -9.85 32.11
N ALA A 124 -8.86 -8.92 32.82
CA ALA A 124 -10.01 -8.16 32.35
C ALA A 124 -9.66 -7.38 31.05
N ALA A 125 -8.50 -6.75 31.00
CA ALA A 125 -8.01 -6.06 29.79
C ALA A 125 -7.82 -7.04 28.62
N LEU A 126 -7.21 -8.21 28.84
CA LEU A 126 -7.03 -9.24 27.82
C LEU A 126 -8.39 -9.75 27.28
N VAL A 127 -9.35 -10.03 28.16
CA VAL A 127 -10.69 -10.49 27.78
C VAL A 127 -11.40 -9.41 26.97
N ALA A 128 -11.34 -8.16 27.40
CA ALA A 128 -11.98 -7.04 26.70
C ALA A 128 -11.37 -6.80 25.33
N VAL A 129 -10.03 -6.79 25.21
CA VAL A 129 -9.32 -6.59 23.94
C VAL A 129 -9.59 -7.75 22.96
N THR A 130 -9.59 -8.98 23.47
CA THR A 130 -9.91 -10.16 22.65
C THR A 130 -11.35 -10.12 22.17
N GLY A 131 -12.31 -9.82 23.08
CA GLY A 131 -13.72 -9.67 22.72
C GLY A 131 -13.97 -8.60 21.67
N PHE A 132 -13.35 -7.43 21.84
CA PHE A 132 -13.37 -6.37 20.84
C PHE A 132 -12.87 -6.86 19.48
N THR A 133 -11.69 -7.49 19.48
CA THR A 133 -11.04 -7.96 18.24
C THR A 133 -11.89 -9.01 17.53
N VAL A 134 -12.46 -9.96 18.26
CA VAL A 134 -13.34 -11.00 17.70
C VAL A 134 -14.58 -10.38 17.06
N ILE A 135 -15.23 -9.44 17.73
CA ILE A 135 -16.43 -8.76 17.19
C ILE A 135 -16.05 -7.91 15.98
N GLN A 136 -14.96 -7.15 16.09
CA GLN A 136 -14.49 -6.28 15.03
C GLN A 136 -14.21 -7.07 13.76
N TYR A 137 -13.38 -8.09 13.80
CA TYR A 137 -13.04 -8.92 12.63
C TYR A 137 -14.21 -9.79 12.16
N GLY A 138 -15.04 -10.28 13.09
CA GLY A 138 -16.25 -11.03 12.78
C GLY A 138 -17.29 -10.24 12.00
N LEU A 139 -17.26 -8.91 12.08
CA LEU A 139 -18.15 -8.02 11.32
C LEU A 139 -17.47 -7.39 10.10
N VAL A 140 -16.17 -7.01 10.21
CA VAL A 140 -15.43 -6.41 9.10
C VAL A 140 -15.27 -7.37 7.95
N VAL A 141 -14.81 -8.61 8.21
CA VAL A 141 -14.51 -9.57 7.14
C VAL A 141 -15.73 -9.86 6.28
N PRO A 142 -16.90 -10.27 6.82
CA PRO A 142 -18.09 -10.49 5.99
C PRO A 142 -18.67 -9.19 5.44
N GLY A 143 -18.57 -8.07 6.17
CA GLY A 143 -19.08 -6.79 5.73
C GLY A 143 -18.35 -6.26 4.50
N VAL A 144 -17.01 -6.31 4.49
CA VAL A 144 -16.18 -5.90 3.35
C VAL A 144 -16.38 -6.86 2.17
N ALA A 145 -16.42 -8.17 2.43
CA ALA A 145 -16.68 -9.17 1.39
C ALA A 145 -18.00 -8.92 0.65
N LEU A 146 -19.07 -8.61 1.40
CA LEU A 146 -20.39 -8.28 0.82
C LEU A 146 -20.42 -6.93 0.09
N LEU A 147 -19.71 -5.91 0.59
CA LEU A 147 -19.71 -4.58 -0.03
C LEU A 147 -18.92 -4.51 -1.33
N HIS A 148 -17.89 -5.33 -1.46
CA HIS A 148 -16.94 -5.30 -2.60
C HIS A 148 -17.02 -6.54 -3.49
N ASP A 149 -17.93 -7.49 -3.19
CA ASP A 149 -18.09 -8.75 -3.93
C ASP A 149 -16.79 -9.57 -4.06
N VAL A 150 -16.07 -9.67 -2.94
CA VAL A 150 -14.79 -10.41 -2.83
C VAL A 150 -14.92 -11.59 -1.88
N SER A 151 -14.00 -12.57 -1.98
CA SER A 151 -14.06 -13.74 -1.12
C SER A 151 -13.70 -13.41 0.34
N LEU A 152 -14.35 -14.10 1.30
CA LEU A 152 -14.02 -13.98 2.73
C LEU A 152 -12.54 -14.29 3.01
N ARG A 153 -11.97 -15.22 2.25
CA ARG A 153 -10.57 -15.62 2.38
C ARG A 153 -9.63 -14.49 2.02
N ASP A 154 -9.90 -13.78 0.93
CA ASP A 154 -9.04 -12.69 0.45
C ASP A 154 -9.06 -11.53 1.45
N VAL A 155 -10.25 -11.16 1.93
CA VAL A 155 -10.37 -10.15 3.00
C VAL A 155 -9.62 -10.57 4.26
N TRP A 156 -9.75 -11.84 4.69
CA TRP A 156 -9.05 -12.35 5.86
C TRP A 156 -7.53 -12.30 5.72
N VAL A 157 -7.00 -12.69 4.57
CA VAL A 157 -5.55 -12.64 4.29
C VAL A 157 -5.03 -11.22 4.37
N GLU A 158 -5.80 -10.23 3.90
CA GLU A 158 -5.44 -8.83 3.93
C GLU A 158 -5.46 -8.24 5.35
N VAL A 159 -6.47 -8.57 6.18
CA VAL A 159 -6.63 -7.93 7.49
C VAL A 159 -5.92 -8.64 8.64
N ARG A 160 -5.68 -9.95 8.55
CA ARG A 160 -5.04 -10.75 9.62
C ARG A 160 -3.67 -10.23 10.11
N PRO A 161 -2.81 -9.61 9.28
CA PRO A 161 -1.52 -9.08 9.75
C PRO A 161 -1.67 -7.95 10.79
N GLN A 162 -2.86 -7.35 10.90
CA GLN A 162 -3.13 -6.28 11.86
C GLN A 162 -3.52 -6.80 13.25
N LEU A 163 -3.86 -8.09 13.41
CA LEU A 163 -4.28 -8.68 14.67
C LEU A 163 -3.31 -8.41 15.84
N PRO A 164 -1.97 -8.57 15.69
CA PRO A 164 -1.04 -8.27 16.77
C PRO A 164 -1.10 -6.80 17.22
N ASN A 165 -1.35 -5.88 16.28
CA ASN A 165 -1.47 -4.46 16.58
C ASN A 165 -2.71 -4.16 17.43
N TYR A 166 -3.84 -4.81 17.12
CA TYR A 166 -5.06 -4.68 17.92
C TYR A 166 -4.84 -5.12 19.37
N LEU A 167 -4.19 -6.27 19.57
CA LEU A 167 -3.87 -6.76 20.90
C LEU A 167 -2.88 -5.83 21.63
N ALA A 168 -1.80 -5.41 20.97
CA ALA A 168 -0.78 -4.57 21.58
C ALA A 168 -1.33 -3.18 21.97
N PHE A 169 -1.97 -2.48 21.02
CA PHE A 169 -2.53 -1.15 21.30
C PHE A 169 -3.69 -1.20 22.30
N GLY A 170 -4.54 -2.24 22.22
CA GLY A 170 -5.61 -2.42 23.17
C GLY A 170 -5.12 -2.61 24.60
N LEU A 171 -4.12 -3.48 24.81
CA LEU A 171 -3.53 -3.70 26.13
C LEU A 171 -2.83 -2.47 26.67
N VAL A 172 -2.00 -1.81 25.86
CA VAL A 172 -1.34 -0.56 26.25
C VAL A 172 -2.38 0.51 26.61
N GLY A 173 -3.44 0.63 25.81
CA GLY A 173 -4.55 1.54 26.08
C GLY A 173 -5.21 1.27 27.42
N ALA A 174 -5.56 0.01 27.70
CA ALA A 174 -6.16 -0.37 28.96
C ALA A 174 -5.25 -0.06 30.17
N LEU A 175 -3.95 -0.33 30.06
CA LEU A 175 -2.97 0.02 31.09
C LEU A 175 -2.92 1.54 31.33
N VAL A 176 -2.87 2.34 30.27
CA VAL A 176 -2.89 3.80 30.39
C VAL A 176 -4.19 4.28 31.02
N GLY A 177 -5.34 3.70 30.65
CA GLY A 177 -6.64 4.01 31.24
C GLY A 177 -6.68 3.73 32.74
N MET A 178 -6.10 2.60 33.19
CA MET A 178 -5.97 2.29 34.61
C MET A 178 -5.13 3.36 35.36
N VAL A 179 -4.03 3.82 34.73
CA VAL A 179 -3.23 4.93 35.29
C VAL A 179 -4.04 6.23 35.31
N CYS A 180 -4.79 6.54 34.26
CA CYS A 180 -5.67 7.72 34.20
C CYS A 180 -6.71 7.70 35.35
N LYS A 181 -7.22 6.53 35.71
CA LYS A 181 -8.19 6.37 36.79
C LYS A 181 -7.56 6.71 38.16
N GLU A 182 -6.31 6.34 38.39
CA GLU A 182 -5.60 6.56 39.69
C GLU A 182 -5.05 8.00 39.78
N VAL A 183 -4.50 8.54 38.68
CA VAL A 183 -3.83 9.85 38.65
C VAL A 183 -4.81 11.00 38.37
N GLY A 184 -5.95 10.68 37.77
CA GLY A 184 -6.97 11.65 37.40
C GLY A 184 -6.83 12.17 35.97
N PRO A 185 -7.69 13.14 35.54
CA PRO A 185 -7.80 13.57 34.14
C PRO A 185 -6.53 14.15 33.49
N THR A 186 -5.58 14.61 34.34
CA THR A 186 -4.28 15.14 33.85
C THR A 186 -3.43 14.07 33.17
N ALA A 187 -3.66 12.79 33.48
CA ALA A 187 -3.00 11.66 32.82
C ALA A 187 -3.39 11.48 31.34
N ILE A 188 -4.44 12.15 30.85
CA ILE A 188 -4.81 12.19 29.44
C ILE A 188 -3.65 12.68 28.54
N VAL A 189 -2.74 13.49 29.09
CA VAL A 189 -1.50 13.92 28.41
C VAL A 189 -0.64 12.73 27.98
N LEU A 190 -0.66 11.63 28.77
CA LEU A 190 0.06 10.39 28.43
C LEU A 190 -0.48 9.72 27.15
N LEU A 191 -1.74 9.99 26.78
CA LEU A 191 -2.34 9.50 25.55
C LEU A 191 -2.01 10.38 24.33
N VAL A 192 -1.88 11.69 24.55
CA VAL A 192 -1.58 12.64 23.48
C VAL A 192 -0.20 12.40 22.90
N MET A 193 0.80 12.13 23.74
CA MET A 193 2.18 11.96 23.32
C MET A 193 2.39 10.80 22.32
N PRO A 194 1.92 9.56 22.60
CA PRO A 194 1.99 8.46 21.60
C PRO A 194 1.26 8.78 20.29
N VAL A 195 0.11 9.45 20.35
CA VAL A 195 -0.63 9.85 19.16
C VAL A 195 0.17 10.84 18.31
N VAL A 196 0.75 11.86 18.93
CA VAL A 196 1.57 12.86 18.24
C VAL A 196 2.84 12.22 17.65
N ILE A 197 3.53 11.39 18.44
CA ILE A 197 4.74 10.69 17.97
C ILE A 197 4.41 9.78 16.79
N SER A 198 3.36 8.97 16.91
CA SER A 198 2.90 8.11 15.81
C SER A 198 2.62 8.93 14.54
N ARG A 199 1.89 10.04 14.69
CA ARG A 199 1.57 10.91 13.56
C ARG A 199 2.80 11.51 12.89
N ILE A 200 3.77 11.99 13.68
CA ILE A 200 5.03 12.55 13.14
C ILE A 200 5.81 11.45 12.43
N ALA A 201 5.96 10.28 13.05
CA ALA A 201 6.66 9.15 12.47
C ALA A 201 6.01 8.71 11.15
N PHE A 202 4.69 8.61 11.12
CA PHE A 202 3.93 8.25 9.94
C PHE A 202 4.01 9.29 8.83
N ALA A 203 3.81 10.56 9.16
CA ALA A 203 3.94 11.64 8.18
C ALA A 203 5.35 11.67 7.56
N SER A 204 6.38 11.38 8.36
CA SER A 204 7.75 11.24 7.88
C SER A 204 7.93 10.05 6.95
N PHE A 205 7.35 8.90 7.32
CA PHE A 205 7.39 7.68 6.51
C PHE A 205 6.69 7.86 5.16
N GLN A 206 5.49 8.46 5.16
CA GLN A 206 4.77 8.74 3.90
C GLN A 206 5.54 9.69 2.99
N ARG A 207 6.06 10.80 3.54
CA ARG A 207 6.90 11.73 2.77
C ARG A 207 8.12 11.04 2.18
N SER A 208 8.73 10.11 2.93
CA SER A 208 9.85 9.32 2.42
C SER A 208 9.43 8.45 1.25
N ASN A 209 8.32 7.72 1.36
CA ASN A 209 7.79 6.87 0.28
C ASN A 209 7.41 7.69 -0.97
N GLU A 210 6.71 8.81 -0.79
CA GLU A 210 6.37 9.72 -1.89
C GLU A 210 7.63 10.25 -2.60
N SER A 211 8.67 10.57 -1.83
CA SER A 211 9.96 11.01 -2.36
C SER A 211 10.67 9.90 -3.14
N HIS A 212 10.62 8.64 -2.66
CA HIS A 212 11.16 7.48 -3.35
C HIS A 212 10.44 7.26 -4.68
N GLU A 213 9.11 7.26 -4.69
CA GLU A 213 8.33 7.12 -5.92
C GLU A 213 8.57 8.29 -6.91
N ALA A 214 8.69 9.51 -6.40
CA ALA A 214 9.01 10.66 -7.23
C ALA A 214 10.39 10.51 -7.86
N ALA A 215 11.40 10.04 -7.11
CA ALA A 215 12.74 9.79 -7.64
C ALA A 215 12.70 8.72 -8.74
N ILE A 216 12.01 7.59 -8.54
CA ILE A 216 11.85 6.53 -9.55
C ILE A 216 11.20 7.10 -10.82
N ARG A 217 10.14 7.90 -10.70
CA ARG A 217 9.49 8.55 -11.85
C ARG A 217 10.43 9.52 -12.59
N VAL A 218 11.24 10.28 -11.86
CA VAL A 218 12.22 11.20 -12.47
C VAL A 218 13.28 10.41 -13.23
N PHE A 219 13.85 9.36 -12.65
CA PHE A 219 14.82 8.51 -13.34
C PHE A 219 14.23 7.88 -14.60
N GLY A 220 13.01 7.35 -14.55
CA GLY A 220 12.31 6.82 -15.71
C GLY A 220 12.20 7.86 -16.84
N ARG A 221 11.79 9.10 -16.52
CA ARG A 221 11.74 10.20 -17.51
C ARG A 221 13.11 10.58 -18.07
N LEU A 222 14.16 10.53 -17.25
CA LEU A 222 15.54 10.81 -17.72
C LEU A 222 16.01 9.73 -18.71
N ILE A 223 15.68 8.47 -18.46
CA ILE A 223 15.99 7.35 -19.36
C ILE A 223 15.27 7.58 -20.70
N GLU A 224 13.95 7.84 -20.68
CA GLU A 224 13.14 8.10 -21.86
C GLU A 224 13.62 9.34 -22.65
N ALA A 225 14.02 10.42 -21.97
CA ALA A 225 14.56 11.62 -22.62
C ALA A 225 15.90 11.35 -23.31
N LYS A 226 16.69 10.39 -22.81
CA LYS A 226 17.99 10.03 -23.37
C LYS A 226 17.90 9.01 -24.50
N ASP A 227 16.95 8.11 -24.43
CA ASP A 227 16.63 7.08 -25.41
C ASP A 227 15.15 7.23 -25.85
N PRO A 228 14.87 8.09 -26.84
CA PRO A 228 13.52 8.34 -27.33
C PRO A 228 12.76 7.08 -27.79
N TYR A 229 13.48 6.00 -28.10
CA TYR A 229 12.86 4.72 -28.48
C TYR A 229 12.26 3.97 -27.28
N THR A 230 12.57 4.41 -26.06
CA THR A 230 12.01 3.87 -24.81
C THR A 230 10.80 4.67 -24.30
N ALA A 231 10.32 5.66 -25.08
CA ALA A 231 9.14 6.44 -24.67
C ALA A 231 7.93 5.51 -24.42
N GLY A 232 7.43 5.50 -23.18
CA GLY A 232 6.37 4.63 -22.72
C GLY A 232 6.73 3.14 -22.58
N HIS A 233 7.88 2.68 -23.10
CA HIS A 233 8.35 1.30 -22.95
C HIS A 233 8.46 0.89 -21.48
N THR A 234 9.20 1.66 -20.69
CA THR A 234 9.43 1.38 -19.28
C THR A 234 8.12 1.24 -18.50
N GLN A 235 7.12 2.06 -18.81
CA GLN A 235 5.79 1.99 -18.20
C GLN A 235 5.02 0.75 -18.62
N ARG A 236 5.08 0.37 -19.91
CA ARG A 236 4.42 -0.85 -20.40
C ARG A 236 5.07 -2.10 -19.79
N VAL A 237 6.40 -2.16 -19.77
CA VAL A 237 7.13 -3.26 -19.12
C VAL A 237 6.74 -3.38 -17.65
N ALA A 238 6.66 -2.26 -16.92
CA ALA A 238 6.20 -2.26 -15.53
C ALA A 238 4.74 -2.73 -15.38
N GLY A 239 3.88 -2.42 -16.35
CA GLY A 239 2.50 -2.93 -16.40
C GLY A 239 2.45 -4.44 -16.61
N TYR A 240 3.15 -4.96 -17.62
CA TYR A 240 3.22 -6.41 -17.87
C TYR A 240 3.86 -7.17 -16.72
N THR A 241 4.88 -6.60 -16.09
CA THR A 241 5.51 -7.15 -14.88
C THR A 241 4.48 -7.31 -13.75
N ALA A 242 3.62 -6.32 -13.54
CA ALA A 242 2.55 -6.41 -12.55
C ALA A 242 1.52 -7.49 -12.91
N TYR A 243 1.16 -7.64 -14.19
CA TYR A 243 0.26 -8.69 -14.64
C TYR A 243 0.81 -10.09 -14.35
N VAL A 244 2.10 -10.30 -14.62
CA VAL A 244 2.77 -11.59 -14.31
C VAL A 244 2.81 -11.82 -12.80
N ALA A 245 3.13 -10.80 -12.01
CA ALA A 245 3.22 -10.89 -10.56
C ALA A 245 1.86 -11.27 -9.93
N GLU A 246 0.77 -10.63 -10.37
CA GLU A 246 -0.59 -10.94 -9.94
C GLU A 246 -1.01 -12.36 -10.32
N GLU A 247 -0.69 -12.82 -11.55
CA GLU A 247 -1.00 -14.18 -12.01
C GLU A 247 -0.23 -15.25 -11.24
N LEU A 248 1.00 -14.96 -10.83
CA LEU A 248 1.81 -15.83 -9.98
C LEU A 248 1.42 -15.78 -8.50
N GLY A 249 0.42 -14.96 -8.13
CA GLY A 249 -0.09 -14.85 -6.77
C GLY A 249 0.82 -14.11 -5.80
N LEU A 250 1.68 -13.21 -6.30
CA LEU A 250 2.53 -12.37 -5.48
C LEU A 250 1.70 -11.33 -4.70
N SER A 251 2.19 -10.97 -3.52
CA SER A 251 1.53 -9.95 -2.71
C SER A 251 1.56 -8.56 -3.36
N ALA A 252 0.67 -7.66 -2.94
CA ALA A 252 0.65 -6.29 -3.43
C ALA A 252 1.99 -5.56 -3.20
N ALA A 253 2.71 -5.86 -2.10
CA ALA A 253 4.02 -5.29 -1.81
C ALA A 253 5.09 -5.80 -2.79
N GLU A 254 5.14 -7.10 -3.07
CA GLU A 254 6.05 -7.71 -4.05
C GLU A 254 5.76 -7.20 -5.46
N THR A 255 4.47 -7.11 -5.84
CA THR A 255 4.06 -6.56 -7.14
C THR A 255 4.48 -5.09 -7.31
N SER A 256 4.33 -4.27 -6.25
CA SER A 256 4.77 -2.88 -6.26
C SER A 256 6.30 -2.78 -6.39
N HIS A 257 7.05 -3.61 -5.66
CA HIS A 257 8.51 -3.67 -5.75
C HIS A 257 8.97 -4.05 -7.17
N LEU A 258 8.37 -5.08 -7.76
CA LEU A 258 8.64 -5.51 -9.13
C LEU A 258 8.35 -4.44 -10.17
N ARG A 259 7.26 -3.70 -10.01
CA ARG A 259 6.97 -2.54 -10.88
C ARG A 259 8.07 -1.50 -10.83
N HIS A 260 8.57 -1.18 -9.64
CA HIS A 260 9.69 -0.23 -9.47
C HIS A 260 10.98 -0.77 -10.08
N SER A 261 11.27 -2.07 -9.89
CA SER A 261 12.40 -2.76 -10.50
C SER A 261 12.34 -2.69 -12.04
N ALA A 262 11.16 -2.94 -12.62
CA ALA A 262 10.93 -2.82 -14.05
C ALA A 262 11.10 -1.38 -14.57
N LEU A 263 10.69 -0.36 -13.79
CA LEU A 263 10.92 1.03 -14.16
C LEU A 263 12.41 1.41 -14.18
N MET A 264 13.25 0.69 -13.42
CA MET A 264 14.67 0.98 -13.25
C MET A 264 15.59 0.03 -14.01
N HIS A 265 15.07 -1.01 -14.69
CA HIS A 265 15.91 -2.02 -15.33
C HIS A 265 16.92 -1.45 -16.33
N ASP A 266 16.56 -0.39 -17.00
CA ASP A 266 17.35 0.30 -18.03
C ASP A 266 18.10 1.55 -17.53
N VAL A 267 18.16 1.80 -16.21
CA VAL A 267 18.75 3.02 -15.64
C VAL A 267 20.21 3.24 -16.05
N GLY A 268 20.93 2.16 -16.29
CA GLY A 268 22.32 2.21 -16.74
C GLY A 268 22.50 2.83 -18.13
N LYS A 269 21.49 2.92 -18.96
CA LYS A 269 21.52 3.67 -20.23
C LYS A 269 21.88 5.14 -20.04
N LEU A 270 21.70 5.69 -18.83
CA LEU A 270 22.16 7.03 -18.48
C LEU A 270 23.69 7.20 -18.62
N ALA A 271 24.45 6.14 -18.46
CA ALA A 271 25.92 6.14 -18.64
C ALA A 271 26.37 5.98 -20.10
N VAL A 272 25.50 5.46 -20.99
CA VAL A 272 25.84 5.24 -22.40
C VAL A 272 25.81 6.55 -23.17
N PRO A 273 26.80 6.86 -24.04
CA PRO A 273 26.74 8.06 -24.90
C PRO A 273 25.51 8.07 -25.80
N SER A 274 24.76 9.18 -25.83
CA SER A 274 23.52 9.31 -26.63
C SER A 274 23.72 9.06 -28.12
N ARG A 275 24.91 9.35 -28.66
CA ARG A 275 25.28 9.06 -30.05
C ARG A 275 25.23 7.55 -30.40
N LEU A 276 25.48 6.68 -29.40
CA LEU A 276 25.40 5.24 -29.60
C LEU A 276 23.98 4.72 -29.44
N LEU A 277 23.24 5.19 -28.45
CA LEU A 277 21.84 4.82 -28.24
C LEU A 277 20.97 5.22 -29.44
N ASN A 278 21.25 6.38 -30.03
CA ASN A 278 20.46 6.95 -31.14
C ASN A 278 21.13 6.77 -32.50
N LYS A 279 22.09 5.84 -32.62
CA LYS A 279 22.79 5.61 -33.91
C LYS A 279 21.84 5.06 -34.97
N PRO A 280 21.68 5.73 -36.13
CA PRO A 280 20.93 5.17 -37.24
C PRO A 280 21.71 4.00 -37.85
N GLY A 281 21.23 2.77 -37.66
CA GLY A 281 21.81 1.56 -38.22
C GLY A 281 22.41 0.61 -37.18
N LYS A 282 23.13 -0.41 -37.64
CA LYS A 282 23.71 -1.45 -36.77
C LYS A 282 24.93 -0.91 -36.02
N LEU A 283 25.03 -1.31 -34.74
CA LEU A 283 26.23 -1.08 -33.93
C LEU A 283 27.35 -2.02 -34.37
N THR A 284 28.60 -1.55 -34.33
CA THR A 284 29.77 -2.40 -34.44
C THR A 284 29.95 -3.24 -33.16
N THR A 285 30.82 -4.24 -33.19
CA THR A 285 31.11 -5.08 -32.02
C THR A 285 31.55 -4.25 -30.82
N ASP A 286 32.51 -3.32 -31.04
CA ASP A 286 33.03 -2.44 -29.98
C ASP A 286 31.96 -1.50 -29.43
N GLU A 287 31.11 -0.93 -30.32
CA GLU A 287 29.99 -0.08 -29.90
C GLU A 287 28.93 -0.88 -29.10
N TRP A 288 28.72 -2.14 -29.48
CA TRP A 288 27.81 -3.03 -28.75
C TRP A 288 28.32 -3.34 -27.33
N GLU A 289 29.64 -3.53 -27.18
CA GLU A 289 30.24 -3.73 -25.84
C GLU A 289 30.02 -2.50 -24.96
N VAL A 290 30.18 -1.27 -25.50
CA VAL A 290 29.92 -0.04 -24.75
C VAL A 290 28.45 0.08 -24.34
N VAL A 291 27.54 -0.29 -25.24
CA VAL A 291 26.10 -0.29 -24.90
C VAL A 291 25.81 -1.36 -23.86
N ARG A 292 26.36 -2.57 -23.99
CA ARG A 292 26.16 -3.66 -23.04
C ARG A 292 26.65 -3.33 -21.62
N ALA A 293 27.72 -2.52 -21.52
CA ALA A 293 28.23 -2.06 -20.21
C ALA A 293 27.20 -1.23 -19.40
N HIS A 294 26.04 -0.86 -20.00
CA HIS A 294 24.99 -0.18 -19.23
C HIS A 294 24.46 -1.04 -18.08
N ASN A 295 24.50 -2.37 -18.18
CA ASN A 295 24.05 -3.26 -17.10
C ASN A 295 24.89 -3.05 -15.84
N ASP A 296 26.23 -3.05 -15.97
CA ASP A 296 27.13 -2.79 -14.84
C ASP A 296 26.99 -1.36 -14.30
N ALA A 297 26.79 -0.38 -15.19
CA ALA A 297 26.51 0.99 -14.81
C ALA A 297 25.18 1.09 -14.04
N GLY A 298 24.15 0.37 -14.46
CA GLY A 298 22.86 0.30 -13.78
C GLY A 298 22.99 -0.24 -12.36
N ILE A 299 23.67 -1.37 -12.19
CA ILE A 299 24.00 -1.93 -10.88
C ILE A 299 24.74 -0.89 -10.01
N GLY A 300 25.76 -0.23 -10.59
CA GLY A 300 26.53 0.78 -9.90
C GLY A 300 25.71 2.03 -9.47
N ILE A 301 24.69 2.41 -10.22
CA ILE A 301 23.77 3.49 -9.88
C ILE A 301 22.82 3.04 -8.76
N LEU A 302 22.12 1.92 -8.94
CA LEU A 302 21.09 1.43 -8.02
C LEU A 302 21.65 1.07 -6.64
N THR A 303 22.85 0.45 -6.58
CA THR A 303 23.46 0.04 -5.31
C THR A 303 23.92 1.22 -4.44
N ARG A 304 24.10 2.42 -5.00
CA ARG A 304 24.44 3.64 -4.25
C ARG A 304 23.26 4.31 -3.57
N VAL A 305 22.04 3.91 -3.92
CA VAL A 305 20.82 4.48 -3.37
C VAL A 305 20.10 3.39 -2.57
N ASP A 306 20.05 3.53 -1.24
CA ASP A 306 19.64 2.44 -0.34
C ASP A 306 18.29 1.83 -0.70
N PHE A 307 17.26 2.64 -0.99
CA PHE A 307 15.93 2.13 -1.33
C PHE A 307 15.84 1.51 -2.73
N MET A 308 16.84 1.70 -3.60
CA MET A 308 16.91 1.10 -4.95
C MET A 308 17.83 -0.12 -5.00
N ARG A 309 18.58 -0.40 -3.95
CA ARG A 309 19.59 -1.46 -3.96
C ARG A 309 19.03 -2.83 -4.32
N SER A 310 17.84 -3.16 -3.84
CA SER A 310 17.16 -4.42 -4.17
C SER A 310 16.78 -4.54 -5.65
N MET A 311 16.64 -3.42 -6.36
CA MET A 311 16.31 -3.39 -7.79
C MET A 311 17.53 -3.67 -8.69
N ALA A 312 18.74 -3.66 -8.13
CA ALA A 312 19.98 -3.83 -8.92
C ALA A 312 20.07 -5.19 -9.63
N VAL A 313 19.42 -6.22 -9.08
CA VAL A 313 19.42 -7.57 -9.68
C VAL A 313 18.66 -7.58 -11.00
N THR A 314 17.57 -6.83 -11.11
CA THR A 314 16.79 -6.73 -12.36
C THR A 314 17.50 -5.95 -13.46
N ALA A 315 18.44 -5.07 -13.10
CA ALA A 315 19.28 -4.31 -14.02
C ALA A 315 20.53 -5.11 -14.47
N SER A 316 20.73 -6.34 -13.97
CA SER A 316 21.85 -7.19 -14.36
C SER A 316 21.60 -7.90 -15.70
N ASP A 317 22.66 -8.33 -16.41
CA ASP A 317 22.62 -9.02 -17.72
C ASP A 317 21.95 -10.42 -17.68
N ARG A 318 21.20 -10.72 -16.62
CA ARG A 318 20.47 -12.00 -16.47
C ARG A 318 19.22 -12.10 -17.34
N HIS A 319 18.88 -11.01 -18.06
CA HIS A 319 17.75 -10.95 -18.99
C HIS A 319 17.83 -11.96 -20.16
N GLY A 320 18.95 -12.63 -20.35
CA GLY A 320 19.17 -13.45 -21.54
C GLY A 320 19.22 -14.96 -21.35
N HIS A 321 19.27 -15.49 -20.14
CA HIS A 321 19.46 -16.95 -19.97
C HIS A 321 18.87 -17.47 -18.66
N TYR A 322 17.69 -18.06 -18.74
CA TYR A 322 17.04 -18.75 -17.62
C TYR A 322 17.95 -19.85 -17.00
N SER A 323 18.66 -20.61 -17.84
CA SER A 323 19.52 -21.72 -17.42
C SER A 323 20.77 -21.32 -16.62
N ARG A 324 21.17 -20.05 -16.58
CA ARG A 324 22.37 -19.58 -15.86
C ARG A 324 22.08 -19.05 -14.45
N GLY A 325 20.81 -18.85 -14.09
CA GLY A 325 20.44 -18.16 -12.83
C GLY A 325 20.60 -18.98 -11.56
N GLU A 326 20.72 -20.31 -11.64
CA GLU A 326 20.79 -21.19 -10.48
C GLU A 326 22.21 -21.40 -9.92
N GLU A 327 23.26 -21.05 -10.69
CA GLU A 327 24.64 -21.38 -10.31
C GLU A 327 25.38 -20.35 -9.45
N ASP A 328 24.84 -19.08 -9.34
CA ASP A 328 25.60 -17.97 -8.76
C ASP A 328 25.31 -17.64 -7.28
N GLY A 329 24.52 -18.43 -6.58
CA GLY A 329 24.17 -18.18 -5.16
C GLY A 329 23.31 -16.94 -4.89
N THR A 330 22.71 -16.36 -5.92
CA THR A 330 21.73 -15.27 -5.77
C THR A 330 20.44 -15.81 -5.15
N PRO A 331 19.81 -15.10 -4.19
CA PRO A 331 18.54 -15.52 -3.61
C PRO A 331 17.47 -15.82 -4.66
N THR A 332 16.79 -16.94 -4.52
CA THR A 332 15.79 -17.46 -5.48
C THR A 332 14.70 -16.43 -5.82
N ASP A 333 14.30 -15.61 -4.85
CA ASP A 333 13.28 -14.58 -5.05
C ASP A 333 13.75 -13.47 -6.00
N LEU A 334 15.00 -13.01 -5.86
CA LEU A 334 15.58 -11.98 -6.73
C LEU A 334 15.83 -12.51 -8.15
N VAL A 335 16.18 -13.77 -8.29
CA VAL A 335 16.31 -14.44 -9.61
C VAL A 335 14.94 -14.50 -10.29
N ARG A 336 13.87 -14.82 -9.54
CA ARG A 336 12.49 -14.83 -10.05
C ARG A 336 12.07 -13.44 -10.54
N GLU A 337 12.42 -12.39 -9.81
CA GLU A 337 12.11 -11.00 -10.19
C GLU A 337 12.74 -10.63 -11.55
N ALA A 338 14.02 -10.96 -11.75
CA ALA A 338 14.69 -10.71 -13.01
C ALA A 338 14.04 -11.47 -14.18
N HIS A 339 13.56 -12.70 -13.95
CA HIS A 339 12.86 -13.48 -14.98
C HIS A 339 11.50 -12.90 -15.35
N ILE A 340 10.76 -12.36 -14.38
CA ILE A 340 9.47 -11.69 -14.64
C ILE A 340 9.69 -10.45 -15.51
N VAL A 341 10.66 -9.61 -15.17
CA VAL A 341 10.97 -8.39 -15.94
C VAL A 341 11.48 -8.74 -17.34
N ALA A 342 12.32 -9.77 -17.48
CA ALA A 342 12.86 -10.20 -18.78
C ALA A 342 11.76 -10.65 -19.75
N VAL A 343 10.75 -11.38 -19.28
CA VAL A 343 9.60 -11.80 -20.12
C VAL A 343 8.77 -10.60 -20.53
N ALA A 344 8.52 -9.67 -19.59
CA ALA A 344 7.76 -8.44 -19.85
C ALA A 344 8.47 -7.52 -20.85
N ASP A 345 9.79 -7.35 -20.71
CA ASP A 345 10.62 -6.56 -21.63
C ASP A 345 10.63 -7.17 -23.03
N ALA A 346 10.86 -8.49 -23.14
CA ALA A 346 10.85 -9.18 -24.41
C ALA A 346 9.48 -9.06 -25.12
N PHE A 347 8.38 -9.18 -24.38
CA PHE A 347 7.04 -9.01 -24.93
C PHE A 347 6.83 -7.59 -25.48
N ASP A 348 7.16 -6.56 -24.70
CA ASP A 348 7.08 -5.18 -25.17
C ASP A 348 7.98 -4.92 -26.36
N ALA A 349 9.21 -5.43 -26.33
CA ALA A 349 10.12 -5.31 -27.46
C ALA A 349 9.57 -5.93 -28.73
N MET A 350 8.82 -7.03 -28.66
CA MET A 350 8.23 -7.70 -29.81
C MET A 350 6.96 -7.02 -30.31
N THR A 351 6.12 -6.52 -29.42
CA THR A 351 4.82 -5.93 -29.73
C THR A 351 4.84 -4.42 -29.93
N SER A 352 5.99 -3.77 -29.78
CA SER A 352 6.18 -2.34 -30.06
C SER A 352 6.91 -2.12 -31.39
N THR A 353 6.47 -1.10 -32.16
CA THR A 353 7.18 -0.67 -33.36
C THR A 353 8.45 0.08 -32.98
N ARG A 354 9.58 -0.32 -33.54
CA ARG A 354 10.90 0.33 -33.39
C ARG A 354 11.37 0.91 -34.71
N SER A 355 12.34 1.83 -34.68
CA SER A 355 12.86 2.50 -35.91
C SER A 355 13.30 1.55 -37.03
N TYR A 356 13.71 0.34 -36.68
CA TYR A 356 14.25 -0.68 -37.59
C TYR A 356 13.34 -1.90 -37.75
N ARG A 357 12.22 -2.01 -37.00
CA ARG A 357 11.31 -3.16 -37.05
C ARG A 357 9.88 -2.76 -36.66
N ARG A 358 8.91 -3.21 -37.45
CA ARG A 358 7.50 -3.11 -37.11
C ARG A 358 7.15 -4.08 -35.94
N ALA A 359 6.13 -3.74 -35.20
CA ALA A 359 5.57 -4.60 -34.19
C ALA A 359 5.16 -5.96 -34.79
N LEU A 360 5.41 -7.04 -34.05
CA LEU A 360 4.84 -8.35 -34.34
C LEU A 360 3.38 -8.39 -33.84
N SER A 361 2.58 -9.31 -34.36
CA SER A 361 1.26 -9.56 -33.75
C SER A 361 1.43 -10.23 -32.38
N GLN A 362 0.42 -10.09 -31.53
CA GLN A 362 0.41 -10.69 -30.21
C GLN A 362 0.63 -12.20 -30.25
N GLU A 363 -0.01 -12.87 -31.19
CA GLU A 363 0.07 -14.32 -31.37
C GLU A 363 1.49 -14.76 -31.72
N VAL A 364 2.16 -14.00 -32.60
CA VAL A 364 3.57 -14.29 -32.97
C VAL A 364 4.49 -14.05 -31.79
N ALA A 365 4.27 -12.99 -31.01
CA ALA A 365 5.05 -12.70 -29.80
C ALA A 365 4.85 -13.78 -28.73
N PHE A 366 3.64 -14.27 -28.53
CA PHE A 366 3.36 -15.39 -27.62
C PHE A 366 4.06 -16.68 -28.05
N GLN A 367 4.04 -16.98 -29.36
CA GLN A 367 4.70 -18.17 -29.88
C GLN A 367 6.22 -18.07 -29.68
N GLU A 368 6.84 -16.93 -29.95
CA GLU A 368 8.28 -16.73 -29.75
C GLU A 368 8.67 -16.87 -28.27
N LEU A 369 7.86 -16.36 -27.34
CA LEU A 369 8.09 -16.55 -25.90
C LEU A 369 8.02 -18.02 -25.50
N ARG A 370 7.05 -18.78 -26.01
CA ARG A 370 6.92 -20.23 -25.76
C ARG A 370 8.08 -21.02 -26.35
N ASP A 371 8.54 -20.69 -27.54
CA ASP A 371 9.65 -21.36 -28.22
C ASP A 371 10.98 -21.15 -27.48
N LYS A 372 11.11 -20.04 -26.75
CA LYS A 372 12.29 -19.71 -25.93
C LYS A 372 12.14 -20.07 -24.43
N ALA A 373 10.97 -20.56 -24.04
CA ALA A 373 10.76 -21.01 -22.66
C ALA A 373 11.67 -22.19 -22.28
N GLY A 374 12.22 -22.14 -21.09
CA GLY A 374 13.19 -23.13 -20.60
C GLY A 374 14.63 -22.91 -21.06
N ALA A 375 14.88 -22.14 -22.12
CA ALA A 375 16.22 -21.75 -22.55
C ALA A 375 16.56 -20.31 -22.18
N GLN A 376 15.78 -19.37 -22.67
CA GLN A 376 15.96 -17.92 -22.43
C GLN A 376 15.04 -17.42 -21.32
N PHE A 377 13.79 -17.86 -21.29
CA PHE A 377 12.77 -17.38 -20.37
C PHE A 377 12.32 -18.48 -19.41
N ASN A 378 11.90 -18.05 -18.20
CA ASN A 378 11.25 -18.94 -17.25
C ASN A 378 9.87 -19.36 -17.78
N PRO A 379 9.59 -20.68 -17.95
CA PRO A 379 8.31 -21.14 -18.51
C PRO A 379 7.09 -20.66 -17.70
N GLY A 380 7.19 -20.65 -16.37
CA GLY A 380 6.11 -20.18 -15.50
C GLY A 380 5.78 -18.71 -15.69
N CYS A 381 6.80 -17.86 -15.90
CA CYS A 381 6.62 -16.43 -16.17
C CYS A 381 6.01 -16.19 -17.56
N VAL A 382 6.39 -17.00 -18.56
CA VAL A 382 5.82 -16.93 -19.90
C VAL A 382 4.33 -17.23 -19.89
N GLU A 383 3.93 -18.37 -19.31
CA GLU A 383 2.51 -18.75 -19.27
C GLU A 383 1.70 -17.79 -18.38
N ALA A 384 2.27 -17.27 -17.30
CA ALA A 384 1.63 -16.26 -16.47
C ALA A 384 1.33 -14.97 -17.24
N LEU A 385 2.29 -14.48 -18.08
CA LEU A 385 2.08 -13.30 -18.91
C LEU A 385 0.96 -13.54 -19.92
N ILE A 386 1.00 -14.65 -20.64
CA ILE A 386 0.01 -14.99 -21.68
C ILE A 386 -1.38 -15.10 -21.06
N THR A 387 -1.52 -15.87 -19.97
CA THR A 387 -2.78 -16.05 -19.26
C THR A 387 -3.34 -14.71 -18.74
N ALA A 388 -2.48 -13.87 -18.18
CA ALA A 388 -2.88 -12.56 -17.67
C ALA A 388 -3.40 -11.63 -18.78
N ILE A 389 -2.76 -11.59 -19.94
CA ILE A 389 -3.19 -10.77 -21.08
C ILE A 389 -4.48 -11.31 -21.69
N GLU A 390 -4.58 -12.62 -21.93
CA GLU A 390 -5.78 -13.26 -22.47
C GLU A 390 -6.99 -13.06 -21.58
N ARG A 391 -6.84 -13.21 -20.26
CA ARG A 391 -7.92 -12.99 -19.30
C ARG A 391 -8.42 -11.55 -19.27
N ARG A 392 -7.54 -10.56 -19.49
CA ARG A 392 -7.91 -9.15 -19.59
C ARG A 392 -8.54 -8.79 -20.93
N GLY A 393 -8.42 -9.64 -21.93
CA GLY A 393 -8.94 -9.39 -23.29
C GLY A 393 -8.21 -8.26 -24.01
N GLU A 394 -7.00 -7.90 -23.54
CA GLU A 394 -6.19 -6.85 -24.13
C GLU A 394 -5.49 -7.34 -25.40
N ARG A 395 -5.29 -6.43 -26.36
CA ARG A 395 -4.66 -6.72 -27.65
C ARG A 395 -3.48 -5.79 -27.84
N TYR A 396 -2.34 -6.36 -28.25
CA TYR A 396 -1.06 -5.67 -28.43
C TYR A 396 -0.43 -6.03 -29.79
N GLY A 397 0.52 -5.21 -30.21
CA GLY A 397 1.30 -5.47 -31.41
C GLY A 397 0.68 -4.94 -32.71
N ALA A 398 1.04 -5.52 -33.84
CA ALA A 398 0.63 -5.05 -35.16
C ALA A 398 -0.90 -4.98 -35.28
N GLY A 399 -1.42 -3.80 -35.67
CA GLY A 399 -2.85 -3.51 -35.76
C GLY A 399 -3.53 -3.11 -34.46
N HIS A 400 -2.82 -3.13 -33.35
CA HIS A 400 -3.26 -2.72 -32.02
C HIS A 400 -2.18 -1.87 -31.33
N GLU A 401 -1.47 -1.06 -32.11
CA GLU A 401 -0.43 -0.17 -31.56
C GLU A 401 -1.10 0.82 -30.63
N VAL A 402 -0.82 0.66 -29.34
CA VAL A 402 -1.31 1.58 -28.31
C VAL A 402 -0.59 2.91 -28.52
N ASP A 403 -1.36 3.97 -28.74
CA ASP A 403 -0.81 5.32 -28.76
C ASP A 403 -0.03 5.53 -27.45
N ALA A 404 1.24 5.92 -27.56
CA ALA A 404 2.13 6.17 -26.42
C ALA A 404 1.51 7.17 -25.40
N HIS A 405 0.49 7.90 -25.81
CA HIS A 405 -0.29 8.83 -24.99
C HIS A 405 -1.26 8.15 -24.01
N GLN A 406 -1.62 6.88 -24.19
CA GLN A 406 -2.54 6.20 -23.26
C GLN A 406 -1.89 5.82 -21.92
N PHE A 407 -0.57 5.68 -21.88
CA PHE A 407 0.20 5.46 -20.63
C PHE A 407 0.88 6.75 -20.13
N ALA A 408 0.65 7.89 -20.75
CA ALA A 408 1.04 9.15 -20.15
C ALA A 408 0.26 9.28 -18.84
N VAL A 409 0.95 9.06 -17.73
CA VAL A 409 0.46 9.44 -16.41
C VAL A 409 0.10 10.91 -16.56
N ALA A 410 -1.19 11.24 -16.43
CA ALA A 410 -1.62 12.63 -16.37
C ALA A 410 -0.68 13.34 -15.39
N PRO A 411 -0.14 14.53 -15.75
CA PRO A 411 0.64 15.28 -14.80
C PRO A 411 -0.17 15.35 -13.53
N PRO A 412 0.42 15.15 -12.33
CA PRO A 412 -0.32 15.25 -11.09
C PRO A 412 -1.06 16.57 -11.15
N GLU A 413 -2.39 16.53 -10.96
CA GLU A 413 -3.16 17.75 -10.80
C GLU A 413 -2.41 18.57 -9.76
N VAL A 414 -2.08 19.81 -10.11
CA VAL A 414 -1.38 20.76 -9.24
C VAL A 414 -2.35 21.04 -8.10
N GLY A 415 -2.33 20.18 -7.11
CA GLY A 415 -3.14 20.19 -5.91
C GLY A 415 -2.22 20.37 -4.72
N VAL A 416 -2.26 21.56 -4.17
CA VAL A 416 -1.93 21.90 -2.77
C VAL A 416 -0.67 21.18 -2.23
N GLY A 417 0.51 21.75 -2.49
CA GLY A 417 1.75 21.30 -1.83
C GLY A 417 3.06 21.42 -2.63
N SER A 418 3.00 21.70 -3.91
CA SER A 418 4.21 22.00 -4.71
C SER A 418 4.32 23.52 -4.98
N ALA A 419 4.52 24.29 -3.92
CA ALA A 419 5.05 25.63 -4.08
C ALA A 419 6.46 25.50 -4.68
N GLY A 420 6.66 25.91 -5.95
CA GLY A 420 7.96 26.29 -6.41
C GLY A 420 8.44 25.88 -7.78
N LEU A 421 7.69 25.14 -8.61
CA LEU A 421 8.15 24.88 -9.99
C LEU A 421 7.28 25.49 -11.08
N GLY A 422 6.05 25.92 -10.77
CA GLY A 422 5.18 26.67 -11.70
C GLY A 422 5.61 28.12 -11.92
N ASP A 423 6.20 28.76 -10.91
CA ASP A 423 6.60 30.19 -10.94
C ASP A 423 7.90 30.49 -11.71
N LEU A 424 8.65 29.46 -12.07
CA LEU A 424 9.90 29.64 -12.83
C LEU A 424 9.67 29.71 -14.35
N ALA A 425 8.58 29.18 -14.86
CA ALA A 425 8.26 29.22 -16.29
C ALA A 425 7.70 30.59 -16.73
N ASP A 426 6.99 31.30 -15.84
CA ASP A 426 6.39 32.60 -16.14
C ASP A 426 7.37 33.79 -15.98
N ARG A 427 8.54 33.59 -15.37
CA ARG A 427 9.56 34.67 -15.20
C ARG A 427 10.57 34.78 -16.35
N THR A 428 10.51 33.89 -17.32
CA THR A 428 11.41 33.96 -18.50
C THR A 428 10.73 34.49 -19.77
N SER A 429 9.48 34.96 -19.67
CA SER A 429 8.72 35.53 -20.80
C SER A 429 8.27 36.98 -20.57
N SER A 430 9.03 37.77 -19.78
CA SER A 430 8.87 39.22 -19.73
C SER A 430 10.19 39.91 -19.91
#